data_ebc53758288ee2c20ea81530bb5e025b
#
_entry.id   ebc53758288ee2c20ea81530bb5e025b
#
_cell.length_a   1.000
_cell.length_b   1.000
_cell.length_c   1.000
_cell.angle_alpha   90.00
_cell.angle_beta   90.00
_cell.angle_gamma   90.00
#
_symmetry.space_group_name_H-M   'P 1'
#
loop_
_entity.id
_entity.type
_entity.pdbx_description
1 polymer ?
#
loop_
_entity_poly.entity_id
_entity_poly.type
_entity_poly.pdbx_seq_one_letter_code
_entity_poly.pdbx_strand_id
1 'polypeptide(L)'
;MRSAWIVDDDDEMAHAVRLMLELLEFQVSAFRHARAAVEKLMQGQRPDVMILDINMPEVTGMDMLEFLRRRNELKDLPVIMLSTEATDVRVDEAMRLGANAFVFKPVTIEELEAAIGRVLPAAAG
;
A
#
# COMPACT_ATOMS: atom_id res chain seq x y z
N MET A 1 -2.17 -16.61 7.92
CA MET A 1 -2.49 -15.19 8.16
C MET A 1 -2.03 -14.37 6.97
N ARG A 2 -2.87 -13.47 6.50
CA ARG A 2 -2.52 -12.58 5.39
C ARG A 2 -1.43 -11.60 5.80
N SER A 3 -0.60 -11.20 4.85
CA SER A 3 0.48 -10.26 5.09
C SER A 3 0.21 -8.92 4.41
N ALA A 4 0.61 -7.85 5.07
CA ALA A 4 0.49 -6.49 4.54
C ALA A 4 1.83 -5.78 4.73
N TRP A 5 2.23 -5.04 3.71
CA TRP A 5 3.42 -4.19 3.78
C TRP A 5 2.98 -2.74 3.77
N ILE A 6 3.60 -1.94 4.65
CA ILE A 6 3.42 -0.50 4.67
C ILE A 6 4.70 0.13 4.16
N VAL A 7 4.60 1.00 3.18
CA VAL A 7 5.74 1.76 2.67
C VAL A 7 5.45 3.23 2.90
N ASP A 8 6.04 3.81 3.94
CA ASP A 8 5.78 5.18 4.38
C ASP A 8 6.96 5.66 5.21
N ASP A 9 7.50 6.83 4.90
CA ASP A 9 8.61 7.42 5.64
C ASP A 9 8.17 8.13 6.93
N ASP A 10 6.87 8.32 7.14
CA ASP A 10 6.31 8.88 8.36
C ASP A 10 6.09 7.76 9.37
N ASP A 11 6.95 7.69 10.39
CA ASP A 11 6.91 6.62 11.38
C ASP A 11 5.61 6.58 12.20
N GLU A 12 5.05 7.76 12.51
CA GLU A 12 3.79 7.82 13.28
C GLU A 12 2.63 7.27 12.47
N MET A 13 2.55 7.65 11.21
CA MET A 13 1.49 7.17 10.33
C MET A 13 1.64 5.67 10.07
N ALA A 14 2.86 5.21 9.81
CA ALA A 14 3.13 3.79 9.61
C ALA A 14 2.73 2.98 10.83
N HIS A 15 3.03 3.48 12.03
CA HIS A 15 2.66 2.82 13.26
C HIS A 15 1.14 2.72 13.42
N ALA A 16 0.44 3.83 13.16
CA ALA A 16 -1.02 3.86 13.26
C ALA A 16 -1.67 2.86 12.29
N VAL A 17 -1.22 2.85 11.04
CA VAL A 17 -1.73 1.93 10.03
C VAL A 17 -1.40 0.48 10.40
N ARG A 18 -0.20 0.25 10.93
CA ARG A 18 0.20 -1.08 11.40
C ARG A 18 -0.76 -1.62 12.46
N LEU A 19 -1.10 -0.80 13.45
CA LEU A 19 -2.03 -1.22 14.50
C LEU A 19 -3.40 -1.57 13.94
N MET A 20 -3.88 -0.78 12.98
CA MET A 20 -5.16 -1.05 12.30
C MET A 20 -5.11 -2.39 11.55
N LEU A 21 -4.03 -2.62 10.81
CA LEU A 21 -3.87 -3.87 10.06
C LEU A 21 -3.76 -5.08 10.96
N GLU A 22 -3.08 -4.94 12.10
CA GLU A 22 -2.98 -6.01 13.08
C GLU A 22 -4.34 -6.34 13.68
N LEU A 23 -5.17 -5.32 13.93
CA LEU A 23 -6.55 -5.52 14.38
C LEU A 23 -7.39 -6.23 13.31
N LEU A 24 -7.06 -6.04 12.05
CA LEU A 24 -7.72 -6.72 10.93
C LEU A 24 -7.07 -8.07 10.61
N GLU A 25 -6.21 -8.55 11.51
CA GLU A 25 -5.58 -9.88 11.46
C GLU A 25 -4.54 -10.05 10.34
N PHE A 26 -3.79 -8.99 10.05
CA PHE A 26 -2.65 -9.07 9.13
C PHE A 26 -1.33 -9.18 9.88
N GLN A 27 -0.38 -9.90 9.28
CA GLN A 27 1.01 -9.79 9.66
C GLN A 27 1.59 -8.62 8.90
N VAL A 28 2.24 -7.69 9.60
CA VAL A 28 2.64 -6.43 9.02
C VAL A 28 4.15 -6.24 9.01
N SER A 29 4.68 -5.81 7.87
CA SER A 29 6.07 -5.34 7.76
C SER A 29 6.01 -3.90 7.29
N ALA A 30 6.84 -3.04 7.86
CA ALA A 30 6.88 -1.63 7.50
C ALA A 30 8.24 -1.29 6.90
N PHE A 31 8.22 -0.48 5.85
CA PHE A 31 9.42 0.00 5.16
C PHE A 31 9.36 1.51 5.09
N ARG A 32 10.46 2.17 5.39
CA ARG A 32 10.52 3.63 5.36
C ARG A 32 10.78 4.19 3.97
N HIS A 33 11.25 3.34 3.05
CA HIS A 33 11.64 3.73 1.70
C HIS A 33 11.16 2.70 0.70
N ALA A 34 10.82 3.17 -0.49
CA ALA A 34 10.43 2.29 -1.58
C ALA A 34 11.53 1.26 -1.91
N ARG A 35 12.79 1.70 -1.89
CA ARG A 35 13.93 0.84 -2.20
C ARG A 35 13.99 -0.39 -1.31
N ALA A 36 13.79 -0.21 0.00
CA ALA A 36 13.84 -1.34 0.94
C ALA A 36 12.78 -2.39 0.63
N ALA A 37 11.57 -1.94 0.28
CA ALA A 37 10.48 -2.84 -0.10
C ALA A 37 10.80 -3.55 -1.42
N VAL A 38 11.33 -2.81 -2.40
CA VAL A 38 11.71 -3.38 -3.70
C VAL A 38 12.77 -4.46 -3.54
N GLU A 39 13.75 -4.24 -2.66
CA GLU A 39 14.78 -5.26 -2.40
C GLU A 39 14.17 -6.57 -1.91
N LYS A 40 13.18 -6.50 -1.02
CA LYS A 40 12.50 -7.70 -0.53
C LYS A 40 11.68 -8.37 -1.64
N LEU A 41 11.02 -7.59 -2.48
CA LEU A 41 10.28 -8.12 -3.63
C LEU A 41 11.23 -8.84 -4.59
N MET A 42 12.42 -8.28 -4.84
CA MET A 42 13.41 -8.89 -5.72
C MET A 42 13.99 -10.19 -5.13
N GLN A 43 13.90 -10.36 -3.82
CA GLN A 43 14.29 -11.61 -3.15
C GLN A 43 13.17 -12.65 -3.18
N GLY A 44 12.07 -12.36 -3.81
CA GLY A 44 10.94 -13.30 -3.92
C GLY A 44 9.91 -13.19 -2.80
N GLN A 45 10.06 -12.24 -1.89
CA GLN A 45 9.07 -12.01 -0.84
C GLN A 45 7.93 -11.16 -1.41
N ARG A 46 6.71 -11.45 -0.99
CA ARG A 46 5.55 -10.74 -1.51
C ARG A 46 4.44 -10.67 -0.45
N PRO A 47 3.89 -9.45 -0.18
CA PRO A 47 2.73 -9.34 0.69
C PRO A 47 1.45 -9.66 -0.07
N ASP A 48 0.36 -9.86 0.66
CA ASP A 48 -0.96 -10.00 0.05
C ASP A 48 -1.50 -8.64 -0.38
N VAL A 49 -1.12 -7.57 0.33
CA VAL A 49 -1.50 -6.21 -0.01
C VAL A 49 -0.40 -5.24 0.41
N MET A 50 -0.23 -4.16 -0.34
CA MET A 50 0.73 -3.11 -0.02
C MET A 50 -0.01 -1.79 0.19
N ILE A 51 0.30 -1.13 1.32
CA ILE A 51 -0.19 0.21 1.62
C ILE A 51 0.97 1.16 1.32
N LEU A 52 0.82 2.00 0.33
CA LEU A 52 1.92 2.76 -0.26
C LEU A 52 1.65 4.26 -0.17
N ASP A 53 2.48 4.96 0.59
CA ASP A 53 2.42 6.41 0.68
C ASP A 53 2.90 7.05 -0.62
N ILE A 54 2.19 8.07 -1.08
CA ILE A 54 2.55 8.78 -2.31
C ILE A 54 3.77 9.68 -2.08
N ASN A 55 3.79 10.41 -0.96
CA ASN A 55 4.78 11.45 -0.73
C ASN A 55 5.98 10.93 0.06
N MET A 56 6.94 10.33 -0.65
CA MET A 56 8.20 9.88 -0.07
C MET A 56 9.36 10.54 -0.79
N PRO A 57 10.49 10.77 -0.09
CA PRO A 57 11.68 11.34 -0.74
C PRO A 57 12.29 10.35 -1.73
N GLU A 58 13.00 10.86 -2.72
CA GLU A 58 13.69 10.12 -3.78
C GLU A 58 12.75 9.36 -4.70
N VAL A 59 12.21 8.22 -4.26
CA VAL A 59 11.27 7.44 -5.06
C VAL A 59 9.88 7.61 -4.45
N THR A 60 8.99 8.26 -5.19
CA THR A 60 7.61 8.51 -4.73
C THR A 60 6.78 7.24 -4.81
N GLY A 61 5.62 7.26 -4.16
CA GLY A 61 4.68 6.15 -4.26
C GLY A 61 4.19 5.92 -5.68
N MET A 62 4.01 6.99 -6.46
CA MET A 62 3.61 6.86 -7.86
C MET A 62 4.71 6.18 -8.69
N ASP A 63 5.98 6.54 -8.46
CA ASP A 63 7.12 5.90 -9.13
C ASP A 63 7.19 4.42 -8.81
N MET A 64 6.99 4.07 -7.54
CA MET A 64 7.01 2.68 -7.12
C MET A 64 5.85 1.89 -7.73
N LEU A 65 4.65 2.49 -7.75
CA LEU A 65 3.49 1.84 -8.35
C LEU A 65 3.75 1.54 -9.83
N GLU A 66 4.30 2.50 -10.56
CA GLU A 66 4.64 2.32 -11.97
C GLU A 66 5.64 1.18 -12.15
N PHE A 67 6.67 1.14 -11.30
CA PHE A 67 7.65 0.05 -11.31
C PHE A 67 6.96 -1.31 -11.12
N LEU A 68 6.08 -1.41 -10.12
CA LEU A 68 5.37 -2.66 -9.84
C LEU A 68 4.53 -3.14 -11.01
N ARG A 69 3.85 -2.23 -11.68
CA ARG A 69 2.93 -2.57 -12.78
C ARG A 69 3.66 -2.95 -14.07
N ARG A 70 4.94 -2.59 -14.19
CA ARG A 70 5.75 -2.94 -15.36
C ARG A 70 6.40 -4.31 -15.24
N ARG A 71 6.40 -4.91 -14.06
CA ARG A 71 7.01 -6.23 -13.85
C ARG A 71 5.93 -7.31 -13.87
N ASN A 72 6.15 -8.33 -14.69
CA ASN A 72 5.17 -9.42 -14.84
C ASN A 72 4.86 -10.11 -13.52
N GLU A 73 5.85 -10.32 -12.66
CA GLU A 73 5.68 -11.01 -11.39
C GLU A 73 5.00 -10.14 -10.32
N LEU A 74 4.88 -8.82 -10.53
CA LEU A 74 4.35 -7.89 -9.55
C LEU A 74 3.13 -7.10 -10.01
N LYS A 75 2.77 -7.20 -11.29
CA LYS A 75 1.70 -6.39 -11.85
C LYS A 75 0.33 -6.65 -11.22
N ASP A 76 0.15 -7.79 -10.57
CA ASP A 76 -1.11 -8.17 -9.92
C ASP A 76 -1.10 -7.91 -8.40
N LEU A 77 -0.02 -7.37 -7.87
CA LEU A 77 0.08 -7.09 -6.45
C LEU A 77 -0.96 -6.03 -6.05
N PRO A 78 -1.88 -6.34 -5.12
CA PRO A 78 -2.84 -5.35 -4.66
C PRO A 78 -2.15 -4.18 -3.95
N VAL A 79 -2.42 -2.96 -4.40
CA VAL A 79 -1.82 -1.75 -3.85
C VAL A 79 -2.91 -0.75 -3.48
N ILE A 80 -2.86 -0.28 -2.23
CA ILE A 80 -3.71 0.79 -1.73
C ILE A 80 -2.81 2.00 -1.56
N MET A 81 -3.12 3.09 -2.27
CA MET A 81 -2.37 4.33 -2.15
C MET A 81 -2.83 5.12 -0.94
N LEU A 82 -1.91 5.82 -0.32
CA LEU A 82 -2.15 6.59 0.91
C LEU A 82 -1.61 8.00 0.74
N SER A 83 -2.42 9.03 0.97
CA SER A 83 -2.00 10.41 0.76
C SER A 83 -2.78 11.41 1.60
N THR A 84 -2.13 12.55 1.90
CA THR A 84 -2.80 13.72 2.49
C THR A 84 -3.47 14.57 1.42
N GLU A 85 -3.14 14.35 0.13
CA GLU A 85 -3.69 15.13 -0.97
C GLU A 85 -4.91 14.44 -1.57
N ALA A 86 -6.09 14.98 -1.26
CA ALA A 86 -7.36 14.42 -1.70
C ALA A 86 -7.89 15.14 -2.94
N THR A 87 -7.04 15.30 -3.97
CA THR A 87 -7.48 15.93 -5.21
C THR A 87 -7.91 14.86 -6.21
N ASP A 88 -8.95 15.16 -6.99
CA ASP A 88 -9.42 14.23 -8.04
C ASP A 88 -8.31 13.89 -9.02
N VAL A 89 -7.44 14.87 -9.31
CA VAL A 89 -6.32 14.66 -10.25
C VAL A 89 -5.34 13.61 -9.71
N ARG A 90 -5.02 13.65 -8.42
CA ARG A 90 -4.11 12.67 -7.80
C ARG A 90 -4.72 11.27 -7.77
N VAL A 91 -6.01 11.19 -7.42
CA VAL A 91 -6.71 9.92 -7.39
C VAL A 91 -6.76 9.31 -8.79
N ASP A 92 -7.13 10.12 -9.78
CA ASP A 92 -7.21 9.66 -11.17
C ASP A 92 -5.85 9.19 -11.70
N GLU A 93 -4.78 9.90 -11.36
CA GLU A 93 -3.43 9.51 -11.74
C GLU A 93 -3.05 8.17 -11.14
N ALA A 94 -3.29 7.99 -9.85
CA ALA A 94 -2.99 6.73 -9.15
C ALA A 94 -3.77 5.56 -9.76
N MET A 95 -5.05 5.75 -10.02
CA MET A 95 -5.89 4.69 -10.59
C MET A 95 -5.46 4.35 -12.01
N ARG A 96 -5.06 5.34 -12.80
CA ARG A 96 -4.53 5.12 -14.15
C ARG A 96 -3.22 4.34 -14.14
N LEU A 97 -2.38 4.60 -13.14
CA LEU A 97 -1.11 3.87 -12.98
C LEU A 97 -1.30 2.46 -12.44
N GLY A 98 -2.52 2.11 -12.04
CA GLY A 98 -2.83 0.76 -11.64
C GLY A 98 -3.03 0.53 -10.14
N ALA A 99 -3.29 1.60 -9.36
CA ALA A 99 -3.65 1.45 -7.97
C ALA A 99 -5.01 0.74 -7.85
N ASN A 100 -5.16 -0.10 -6.83
CA ASN A 100 -6.41 -0.83 -6.62
C ASN A 100 -7.38 -0.05 -5.73
N ALA A 101 -6.88 0.83 -4.88
CA ALA A 101 -7.68 1.70 -4.03
C ALA A 101 -6.85 2.89 -3.57
N PHE A 102 -7.53 3.88 -3.01
CA PHE A 102 -6.90 5.11 -2.53
C PHE A 102 -7.55 5.47 -1.20
N VAL A 103 -6.73 5.76 -0.18
CA VAL A 103 -7.19 6.15 1.14
C VAL A 103 -6.50 7.44 1.55
N PHE A 104 -7.25 8.35 2.17
CA PHE A 104 -6.73 9.65 2.58
C PHE A 104 -6.26 9.64 4.03
N LYS A 105 -5.21 10.38 4.32
CA LYS A 105 -4.75 10.62 5.69
C LYS A 105 -5.57 11.75 6.31
N PRO A 106 -5.97 11.70 7.57
CA PRO A 106 -5.75 10.59 8.51
C PRO A 106 -6.64 9.39 8.20
N VAL A 107 -6.08 8.20 8.31
CA VAL A 107 -6.77 6.96 7.98
C VAL A 107 -7.58 6.48 9.19
N THR A 108 -8.83 6.07 8.94
CA THR A 108 -9.62 5.38 9.96
C THR A 108 -9.60 3.88 9.68
N ILE A 109 -9.86 3.08 10.71
CA ILE A 109 -9.88 1.63 10.51
C ILE A 109 -11.02 1.22 9.59
N GLU A 110 -12.15 1.91 9.62
CA GLU A 110 -13.30 1.64 8.77
C GLU A 110 -12.96 1.87 7.29
N GLU A 111 -12.27 2.97 7.00
CA GLU A 111 -11.85 3.28 5.63
C GLU A 111 -10.81 2.28 5.12
N LEU A 112 -9.86 1.92 5.98
CA LEU A 112 -8.83 0.94 5.63
C LEU A 112 -9.46 -0.43 5.38
N GLU A 113 -10.36 -0.86 6.26
CA GLU A 113 -11.07 -2.13 6.10
C GLU A 113 -11.87 -2.16 4.80
N ALA A 114 -12.57 -1.07 4.48
CA ALA A 114 -13.34 -0.97 3.25
C ALA A 114 -12.44 -1.06 2.01
N ALA A 115 -11.28 -0.38 2.04
CA ALA A 115 -10.33 -0.44 0.94
C ALA A 115 -9.77 -1.85 0.76
N ILE A 116 -9.42 -2.51 1.85
CA ILE A 116 -8.92 -3.89 1.81
C ILE A 116 -9.98 -4.82 1.22
N GLY A 117 -11.24 -4.63 1.62
CA GLY A 117 -12.34 -5.44 1.10
C GLY A 117 -12.56 -5.29 -0.40
N ARG A 118 -12.17 -4.13 -0.96
CA ARG A 118 -12.27 -3.90 -2.40
C ARG A 118 -11.12 -4.54 -3.17
N VAL A 119 -9.94 -4.67 -2.56
CA VAL A 119 -8.75 -5.12 -3.28
C VAL A 119 -8.40 -6.58 -3.01
N LEU A 120 -8.88 -7.16 -1.92
CA LEU A 120 -8.66 -8.57 -1.59
C LEU A 120 -9.97 -9.32 -1.54
N PRO A 121 -9.99 -10.59 -2.00
CA PRO A 121 -11.18 -11.41 -1.86
C PRO A 121 -11.47 -11.64 -0.38
N ALA A 122 -12.73 -11.87 -0.05
CA ALA A 122 -13.11 -12.22 1.31
C ALA A 122 -12.31 -13.43 1.76
N ALA A 123 -11.88 -13.43 3.04
CA ALA A 123 -11.17 -14.55 3.59
C ALA A 123 -12.05 -15.79 3.44
N ALA A 124 -11.51 -16.82 2.80
CA ALA A 124 -12.22 -18.08 2.67
C ALA A 124 -12.42 -18.63 4.07
N GLY A 125 -13.58 -18.66 4.43
CA GLY A 125 -14.20 -18.96 5.69
C GLY A 125 -13.59 -19.72 6.69
#